data_5f1cf2b6636db3a2ce282489c618e143
#
_entry.id   5f1cf2b6636db3a2ce282489c618e143
#
_cell.length_a   1.000
_cell.length_b   1.000
_cell.length_c   1.000
_cell.angle_alpha   90.00
_cell.angle_beta   90.00
_cell.angle_gamma   90.00
#
_symmetry.space_group_name_H-M   'P 1'
#
loop_
_entity.id
_entity.type
_entity.pdbx_description
1 polymer ?
#
loop_
_entity_poly.entity_id
_entity_poly.type
_entity_poly.pdbx_seq_one_letter_code
_entity_poly.pdbx_strand_id
1 'polypeptide(L)'
;MMSAVQKRQMGSAQHFLLGDFLMKKVMLVFGTRPEAIKMCPLVNELKKRKELDTVVCVTGQHRQMLDMVLETFDVTPDYDLSIMKDKQTLFDVTTNILNSIKAVLEKEKPDVVLVHGDTSTTFVTALACFYMQIPVGHVEAGLRTYNIYSPYPEEFNRQAVSIISKFNFAPTDLSKQNLLKEGKDPASIYVTGNTAIDALKTTVRETYTHPELEWAKDSRLIMITAHRRENLGEPMRHMFKAIRRVMDEHPDVKAIYPIHMNPAVREIANEYLGDDDR
;
A
#
# COMPACT_ATOMS: atom_id res chain seq x y z
N MET A 1 -6.03 16.28 61.12
CA MET A 1 -5.73 17.32 60.10
C MET A 1 -4.61 16.83 59.18
N MET A 2 -4.89 16.50 57.95
CA MET A 2 -3.84 16.13 56.99
C MET A 2 -3.04 17.37 56.57
N SER A 3 -1.69 17.23 56.50
CA SER A 3 -0.80 18.33 56.14
C SER A 3 -1.01 18.79 54.67
N ALA A 4 -0.68 20.07 54.39
CA ALA A 4 -0.78 20.62 53.03
C ALA A 4 0.06 19.84 51.98
N VAL A 5 1.12 19.16 52.43
CA VAL A 5 1.99 18.30 51.62
C VAL A 5 1.28 17.00 51.22
N GLN A 6 0.53 16.39 52.18
CA GLN A 6 -0.27 15.16 51.87
C GLN A 6 -1.44 15.45 50.93
N LYS A 7 -2.07 16.63 51.02
CA LYS A 7 -3.11 17.04 50.08
C LYS A 7 -2.55 17.31 48.66
N ARG A 8 -1.34 17.85 48.52
CA ARG A 8 -0.67 18.03 47.23
C ARG A 8 -0.25 16.70 46.59
N GLN A 9 0.23 15.74 47.38
CA GLN A 9 0.60 14.41 46.86
C GLN A 9 -0.62 13.58 46.43
N MET A 10 -1.75 13.67 47.13
CA MET A 10 -3.00 13.03 46.74
C MET A 10 -3.61 13.67 45.46
N GLY A 11 -3.52 15.01 45.32
CA GLY A 11 -3.96 15.71 44.11
C GLY A 11 -3.14 15.34 42.86
N SER A 12 -1.81 15.16 43.03
CA SER A 12 -0.95 14.73 41.92
C SER A 12 -1.14 13.25 41.56
N ALA A 13 -1.41 12.37 42.52
CA ALA A 13 -1.67 10.97 42.29
C ALA A 13 -3.06 10.76 41.64
N GLN A 14 -4.08 11.54 42.01
CA GLN A 14 -5.37 11.53 41.34
C GLN A 14 -5.33 12.11 39.92
N HIS A 15 -4.49 13.12 39.67
CA HIS A 15 -4.23 13.63 38.30
C HIS A 15 -3.43 12.64 37.48
N PHE A 16 -2.60 11.79 38.09
CA PHE A 16 -1.85 10.74 37.39
C PHE A 16 -2.73 9.48 37.08
N LEU A 17 -3.79 9.26 37.90
CA LEU A 17 -4.76 8.17 37.70
C LEU A 17 -5.95 8.56 36.82
N LEU A 18 -6.17 9.82 36.55
CA LEU A 18 -7.13 10.40 35.62
C LEU A 18 -6.45 11.04 34.40
N GLY A 19 -5.17 10.72 34.17
CA GLY A 19 -4.46 11.05 32.94
C GLY A 19 -5.21 10.38 31.78
N ASP A 20 -5.96 11.21 31.09
CA ASP A 20 -6.76 10.92 29.92
C ASP A 20 -6.13 9.78 29.12
N PHE A 21 -6.78 8.60 29.14
CA PHE A 21 -6.68 7.64 28.04
C PHE A 21 -7.40 8.27 26.84
N LEU A 22 -6.90 9.43 26.37
CA LEU A 22 -7.27 9.95 25.06
C LEU A 22 -6.84 8.90 24.06
N MET A 23 -7.81 8.21 23.47
CA MET A 23 -7.56 7.30 22.36
C MET A 23 -6.75 8.04 21.31
N LYS A 24 -5.63 7.46 20.89
CA LYS A 24 -4.80 8.06 19.87
C LYS A 24 -5.45 7.83 18.50
N LYS A 25 -5.67 8.92 17.78
CA LYS A 25 -6.27 8.86 16.44
C LYS A 25 -5.21 8.61 15.37
N VAL A 26 -5.34 7.48 14.71
CA VAL A 26 -4.48 7.05 13.61
C VAL A 26 -5.28 7.10 12.32
N MET A 27 -4.87 7.95 11.36
CA MET A 27 -5.49 7.99 10.05
C MET A 27 -4.62 7.26 9.04
N LEU A 28 -5.21 6.37 8.24
CA LEU A 28 -4.54 5.71 7.12
C LEU A 28 -5.04 6.32 5.81
N VAL A 29 -4.11 6.75 4.95
CA VAL A 29 -4.44 7.35 3.67
C VAL A 29 -3.77 6.58 2.54
N PHE A 30 -4.58 6.12 1.57
CA PHE A 30 -4.11 5.40 0.39
C PHE A 30 -5.10 5.58 -0.77
N GLY A 31 -4.68 5.28 -2.03
CA GLY A 31 -5.51 5.62 -3.17
C GLY A 31 -5.49 4.64 -4.32
N THR A 32 -4.56 3.70 -4.33
CA THR A 32 -4.41 2.72 -5.41
C THR A 32 -4.62 1.29 -4.92
N ARG A 33 -4.91 0.38 -5.84
CA ARG A 33 -5.05 -1.05 -5.53
C ARG A 33 -3.82 -1.64 -4.81
N PRO A 34 -2.58 -1.42 -5.27
CA PRO A 34 -1.40 -1.96 -4.59
C PRO A 34 -1.23 -1.44 -3.16
N GLU A 35 -1.54 -0.17 -2.92
CA GLU A 35 -1.54 0.40 -1.56
C GLU A 35 -2.61 -0.26 -0.69
N ALA A 36 -3.84 -0.38 -1.19
CA ALA A 36 -4.95 -0.97 -0.45
C ALA A 36 -4.66 -2.42 -0.02
N ILE A 37 -4.11 -3.25 -0.92
CA ILE A 37 -3.72 -4.64 -0.60
C ILE A 37 -2.78 -4.68 0.61
N LYS A 38 -1.89 -3.72 0.75
CA LYS A 38 -0.89 -3.67 1.82
C LYS A 38 -1.37 -2.90 3.06
N MET A 39 -2.31 -1.97 2.90
CA MET A 39 -2.83 -1.16 4.01
C MET A 39 -4.04 -1.77 4.70
N CYS A 40 -4.90 -2.50 3.99
CA CYS A 40 -6.09 -3.11 4.59
C CYS A 40 -5.79 -4.09 5.75
N PRO A 41 -4.76 -4.96 5.68
CA PRO A 41 -4.37 -5.76 6.84
C PRO A 41 -4.00 -4.92 8.06
N LEU A 42 -3.32 -3.79 7.84
CA LEU A 42 -2.96 -2.85 8.90
C LEU A 42 -4.20 -2.13 9.46
N VAL A 43 -5.14 -1.70 8.60
CA VAL A 43 -6.44 -1.16 9.04
C VAL A 43 -7.15 -2.13 9.97
N ASN A 44 -7.27 -3.40 9.55
CA ASN A 44 -7.96 -4.43 10.31
C ASN A 44 -7.27 -4.73 11.64
N GLU A 45 -5.95 -4.67 11.70
CA GLU A 45 -5.22 -4.84 12.95
C GLU A 45 -5.38 -3.64 13.88
N LEU A 46 -5.32 -2.42 13.37
CA LEU A 46 -5.52 -1.20 14.17
C LEU A 46 -6.95 -1.10 14.72
N LYS A 47 -7.97 -1.45 13.94
CA LYS A 47 -9.37 -1.47 14.39
C LYS A 47 -9.65 -2.45 15.53
N LYS A 48 -8.78 -3.45 15.76
CA LYS A 48 -8.88 -4.36 16.93
C LYS A 48 -8.36 -3.71 18.22
N ARG A 49 -7.62 -2.62 18.13
CA ARG A 49 -6.96 -1.94 19.26
C ARG A 49 -7.92 -0.94 19.89
N LYS A 50 -8.41 -1.23 21.08
CA LYS A 50 -9.37 -0.37 21.79
C LYS A 50 -8.81 1.00 22.20
N GLU A 51 -7.50 1.09 22.31
CA GLU A 51 -6.75 2.31 22.61
C GLU A 51 -6.51 3.24 21.41
N LEU A 52 -6.89 2.79 20.20
CA LEU A 52 -6.71 3.55 18.97
C LEU A 52 -8.07 3.87 18.32
N ASP A 53 -8.22 5.11 17.89
CA ASP A 53 -9.29 5.55 16.99
C ASP A 53 -8.73 5.51 15.56
N THR A 54 -9.23 4.60 14.73
CA THR A 54 -8.69 4.33 13.39
C THR A 54 -9.60 4.90 12.32
N VAL A 55 -9.10 5.88 11.58
CA VAL A 55 -9.79 6.55 10.46
C VAL A 55 -9.16 6.14 9.14
N VAL A 56 -9.98 5.75 8.17
CA VAL A 56 -9.55 5.34 6.83
C VAL A 56 -10.01 6.37 5.81
N CYS A 57 -9.05 6.96 5.10
CA CYS A 57 -9.31 7.89 4.01
C CYS A 57 -8.75 7.35 2.70
N VAL A 58 -9.59 7.19 1.69
CA VAL A 58 -9.14 6.81 0.36
C VAL A 58 -9.20 7.98 -0.61
N THR A 59 -8.18 8.11 -1.47
CA THR A 59 -8.18 9.17 -2.48
C THR A 59 -8.97 8.78 -3.73
N GLY A 60 -9.16 7.48 -3.98
CA GLY A 60 -9.92 6.99 -5.13
C GLY A 60 -9.22 7.24 -6.47
N GLN A 61 -7.89 7.15 -6.51
CA GLN A 61 -7.11 7.36 -7.74
C GLN A 61 -7.42 6.31 -8.83
N HIS A 62 -7.82 5.06 -8.46
CA HIS A 62 -8.25 3.97 -9.34
C HIS A 62 -9.46 3.26 -8.75
N ARG A 63 -10.66 3.81 -8.94
CA ARG A 63 -11.88 3.45 -8.21
C ARG A 63 -12.22 1.96 -8.21
N GLN A 64 -12.53 1.41 -9.39
CA GLN A 64 -13.06 0.03 -9.47
C GLN A 64 -12.11 -1.02 -8.86
N MET A 65 -10.81 -0.89 -9.13
CA MET A 65 -9.82 -1.83 -8.60
C MET A 65 -9.57 -1.65 -7.10
N LEU A 66 -9.77 -0.44 -6.59
CA LEU A 66 -9.66 -0.14 -5.16
C LEU A 66 -10.84 -0.76 -4.40
N ASP A 67 -12.06 -0.55 -4.89
CA ASP A 67 -13.30 -1.05 -4.27
C ASP A 67 -13.29 -2.57 -4.11
N MET A 68 -12.82 -3.31 -5.13
CA MET A 68 -12.65 -4.78 -5.04
C MET A 68 -11.73 -5.23 -3.91
N VAL A 69 -10.65 -4.48 -3.64
CA VAL A 69 -9.75 -4.79 -2.53
C VAL A 69 -10.40 -4.45 -1.20
N LEU A 70 -11.02 -3.29 -1.08
CA LEU A 70 -11.71 -2.88 0.13
C LEU A 70 -12.77 -3.92 0.54
N GLU A 71 -13.56 -4.40 -0.42
CA GLU A 71 -14.54 -5.47 -0.23
C GLU A 71 -13.87 -6.79 0.19
N THR A 72 -12.78 -7.19 -0.47
CA THR A 72 -12.05 -8.44 -0.15
C THR A 72 -11.53 -8.46 1.29
N PHE A 73 -11.12 -7.30 1.82
CA PHE A 73 -10.60 -7.17 3.18
C PHE A 73 -11.64 -6.70 4.20
N ASP A 74 -12.90 -6.53 3.81
CA ASP A 74 -13.99 -6.00 4.65
C ASP A 74 -13.61 -4.65 5.28
N VAL A 75 -13.07 -3.75 4.47
CA VAL A 75 -12.70 -2.40 4.89
C VAL A 75 -13.63 -1.39 4.26
N THR A 76 -14.37 -0.67 5.09
CA THR A 76 -15.15 0.49 4.67
C THR A 76 -14.37 1.75 5.02
N PRO A 77 -14.05 2.62 4.04
CA PRO A 77 -13.38 3.88 4.30
C PRO A 77 -14.36 4.89 4.96
N ASP A 78 -13.85 5.69 5.89
CA ASP A 78 -14.58 6.77 6.53
C ASP A 78 -14.68 7.99 5.62
N TYR A 79 -13.68 8.16 4.74
CA TYR A 79 -13.60 9.24 3.75
C TYR A 79 -13.16 8.69 2.40
N ASP A 80 -13.83 9.18 1.35
CA ASP A 80 -13.47 8.95 -0.04
C ASP A 80 -13.40 10.30 -0.76
N LEU A 81 -12.20 10.68 -1.17
CA LEU A 81 -11.94 11.96 -1.83
C LEU A 81 -12.34 11.96 -3.31
N SER A 82 -12.54 10.77 -3.90
CA SER A 82 -13.00 10.57 -5.28
C SER A 82 -12.28 11.46 -6.31
N ILE A 83 -10.95 11.53 -6.23
CA ILE A 83 -10.14 12.44 -7.05
C ILE A 83 -10.00 12.00 -8.51
N MET A 84 -10.41 10.77 -8.84
CA MET A 84 -10.24 10.22 -10.19
C MET A 84 -11.01 11.00 -11.23
N LYS A 85 -10.30 11.40 -12.29
CA LYS A 85 -10.87 11.98 -13.52
C LYS A 85 -10.15 11.39 -14.72
N ASP A 86 -10.82 11.35 -15.86
CA ASP A 86 -10.20 10.90 -17.11
C ASP A 86 -9.02 11.78 -17.51
N LYS A 87 -7.94 11.16 -17.99
CA LYS A 87 -6.75 11.82 -18.52
C LYS A 87 -6.05 12.80 -17.56
N GLN A 88 -6.12 12.55 -16.24
CA GLN A 88 -5.42 13.38 -15.25
C GLN A 88 -3.91 13.38 -15.47
N THR A 89 -3.33 14.58 -15.35
CA THR A 89 -1.89 14.78 -15.24
C THR A 89 -1.43 14.59 -13.77
N LEU A 90 -0.11 14.50 -13.55
CA LEU A 90 0.44 14.51 -12.18
C LEU A 90 0.09 15.83 -11.45
N PHE A 91 -0.02 16.94 -12.16
CA PHE A 91 -0.47 18.22 -11.59
C PHE A 91 -1.89 18.12 -11.06
N ASP A 92 -2.80 17.55 -11.84
CA ASP A 92 -4.22 17.40 -11.45
C ASP A 92 -4.34 16.50 -10.22
N VAL A 93 -3.65 15.35 -10.21
CA VAL A 93 -3.64 14.42 -9.08
C VAL A 93 -3.11 15.11 -7.83
N THR A 94 -1.97 15.80 -7.93
CA THR A 94 -1.33 16.51 -6.81
C THR A 94 -2.24 17.58 -6.23
N THR A 95 -2.80 18.45 -7.07
CA THR A 95 -3.65 19.55 -6.61
C THR A 95 -4.98 19.07 -6.06
N ASN A 96 -5.59 18.05 -6.68
CA ASN A 96 -6.85 17.48 -6.20
C ASN A 96 -6.67 16.83 -4.82
N ILE A 97 -5.61 16.04 -4.60
CA ILE A 97 -5.34 15.45 -3.27
C ILE A 97 -5.09 16.55 -2.26
N LEU A 98 -4.19 17.49 -2.55
CA LEU A 98 -3.80 18.53 -1.60
C LEU A 98 -5.00 19.38 -1.13
N ASN A 99 -5.87 19.74 -2.05
CA ASN A 99 -7.06 20.52 -1.74
C ASN A 99 -8.12 19.74 -0.97
N SER A 100 -8.32 18.46 -1.32
CA SER A 100 -9.38 17.63 -0.72
C SER A 100 -9.00 17.12 0.66
N ILE A 101 -7.74 16.70 0.87
CA ILE A 101 -7.30 16.11 2.14
C ILE A 101 -7.28 17.12 3.28
N LYS A 102 -7.08 18.42 2.98
CA LYS A 102 -7.01 19.47 3.99
C LYS A 102 -8.24 19.48 4.90
N ALA A 103 -9.44 19.50 4.34
CA ALA A 103 -10.68 19.55 5.12
C ALA A 103 -10.85 18.31 6.02
N VAL A 104 -10.41 17.14 5.56
CA VAL A 104 -10.45 15.91 6.35
C VAL A 104 -9.47 15.99 7.52
N LEU A 105 -8.23 16.42 7.30
CA LEU A 105 -7.23 16.59 8.34
C LEU A 105 -7.64 17.64 9.38
N GLU A 106 -8.24 18.76 8.96
CA GLU A 106 -8.76 19.81 9.87
C GLU A 106 -9.91 19.30 10.74
N LYS A 107 -10.77 18.45 10.19
CA LYS A 107 -11.89 17.86 10.92
C LYS A 107 -11.44 16.77 11.89
N GLU A 108 -10.64 15.82 11.41
CA GLU A 108 -10.26 14.64 12.18
C GLU A 108 -9.14 14.89 13.19
N LYS A 109 -8.24 15.81 12.90
CA LYS A 109 -7.07 16.17 13.76
C LYS A 109 -6.32 14.93 14.26
N PRO A 110 -5.85 14.05 13.35
CA PRO A 110 -5.20 12.80 13.75
C PRO A 110 -3.88 13.06 14.49
N ASP A 111 -3.56 12.21 15.47
CA ASP A 111 -2.26 12.22 16.16
C ASP A 111 -1.12 11.76 15.24
N VAL A 112 -1.45 10.91 14.25
CA VAL A 112 -0.52 10.45 13.23
C VAL A 112 -1.28 10.05 11.96
N VAL A 113 -0.66 10.30 10.80
CA VAL A 113 -1.16 9.83 9.50
C VAL A 113 -0.20 8.79 8.94
N LEU A 114 -0.71 7.62 8.58
CA LEU A 114 0.05 6.56 7.92
C LEU A 114 -0.18 6.63 6.41
N VAL A 115 0.93 6.67 5.65
CA VAL A 115 0.95 6.63 4.19
C VAL A 115 1.81 5.46 3.73
N HIS A 116 1.62 4.95 2.52
CA HIS A 116 2.26 3.74 2.05
C HIS A 116 3.04 3.95 0.74
N GLY A 117 4.29 3.49 0.72
CA GLY A 117 5.07 3.38 -0.51
C GLY A 117 5.45 4.74 -1.12
N ASP A 118 5.06 4.96 -2.38
CA ASP A 118 5.67 5.99 -3.22
C ASP A 118 4.72 6.64 -4.25
N THR A 119 3.42 6.44 -4.09
CA THR A 119 2.44 7.06 -4.99
C THR A 119 2.33 8.58 -4.79
N SER A 120 1.68 9.27 -5.73
CA SER A 120 1.31 10.68 -5.54
C SER A 120 0.42 10.87 -4.32
N THR A 121 -0.47 9.92 -4.02
CA THR A 121 -1.28 9.93 -2.78
C THR A 121 -0.39 9.99 -1.54
N THR A 122 0.63 9.14 -1.48
CA THR A 122 1.58 9.07 -0.36
C THR A 122 2.33 10.39 -0.18
N PHE A 123 2.94 10.89 -1.25
CA PHE A 123 3.73 12.12 -1.20
C PHE A 123 2.88 13.34 -0.85
N VAL A 124 1.75 13.54 -1.53
CA VAL A 124 0.93 14.75 -1.34
C VAL A 124 0.24 14.76 0.01
N THR A 125 -0.20 13.60 0.50
CA THR A 125 -0.74 13.48 1.87
C THR A 125 0.32 13.81 2.92
N ALA A 126 1.55 13.29 2.77
CA ALA A 126 2.65 13.60 3.68
C ALA A 126 2.99 15.11 3.66
N LEU A 127 2.98 15.74 2.48
CA LEU A 127 3.18 17.18 2.33
C LEU A 127 2.08 17.99 3.04
N ALA A 128 0.81 17.61 2.89
CA ALA A 128 -0.31 18.25 3.59
C ALA A 128 -0.16 18.13 5.12
N CYS A 129 0.21 16.94 5.60
CA CYS A 129 0.47 16.69 7.02
C CYS A 129 1.63 17.55 7.54
N PHE A 130 2.71 17.68 6.76
CA PHE A 130 3.84 18.54 7.12
C PHE A 130 3.42 20.01 7.28
N TYR A 131 2.61 20.56 6.36
CA TYR A 131 2.08 21.92 6.47
C TYR A 131 1.21 22.14 7.71
N MET A 132 0.52 21.10 8.16
CA MET A 132 -0.35 21.12 9.33
C MET A 132 0.35 20.63 10.61
N GLN A 133 1.65 20.33 10.56
CA GLN A 133 2.45 19.81 11.67
C GLN A 133 1.90 18.50 12.26
N ILE A 134 1.26 17.68 11.43
CA ILE A 134 0.76 16.35 11.79
C ILE A 134 1.87 15.33 11.55
N PRO A 135 2.23 14.49 12.53
CA PRO A 135 3.22 13.44 12.36
C PRO A 135 2.84 12.44 11.27
N VAL A 136 3.81 12.04 10.44
CA VAL A 136 3.62 11.05 9.38
C VAL A 136 4.39 9.76 9.71
N GLY A 137 3.73 8.62 9.52
CA GLY A 137 4.33 7.30 9.48
C GLY A 137 4.37 6.78 8.04
N HIS A 138 5.54 6.42 7.56
CA HIS A 138 5.76 5.90 6.22
C HIS A 138 5.86 4.38 6.25
N VAL A 139 4.84 3.70 5.75
CA VAL A 139 4.80 2.24 5.59
C VAL A 139 5.48 1.88 4.26
N GLU A 140 6.33 0.85 4.26
CA GLU A 140 7.22 0.45 3.16
C GLU A 140 8.33 1.50 2.90
N ALA A 141 8.86 2.09 3.97
CA ALA A 141 9.91 3.10 3.91
C ALA A 141 11.28 2.52 3.53
N GLY A 142 12.10 3.31 2.85
CA GLY A 142 13.52 2.99 2.62
C GLY A 142 13.83 2.17 1.37
N LEU A 143 12.87 1.89 0.50
CA LEU A 143 13.14 1.36 -0.84
C LEU A 143 13.83 2.46 -1.67
N ARG A 144 14.92 2.12 -2.38
CA ARG A 144 15.70 3.10 -3.18
C ARG A 144 16.23 2.51 -4.47
N THR A 145 16.16 3.31 -5.52
CA THR A 145 16.96 3.14 -6.75
C THR A 145 18.05 4.20 -6.84
N TYR A 146 17.90 5.30 -6.07
CA TYR A 146 18.76 6.49 -6.14
C TYR A 146 18.77 7.20 -7.51
N ASN A 147 17.84 6.86 -8.39
CA ASN A 147 17.60 7.55 -9.64
C ASN A 147 16.18 8.11 -9.64
N ILE A 148 16.04 9.42 -9.34
CA ILE A 148 14.73 10.10 -9.20
C ILE A 148 13.86 10.04 -10.47
N TYR A 149 14.41 9.63 -11.60
CA TYR A 149 13.74 9.44 -12.87
C TYR A 149 13.39 7.97 -13.16
N SER A 150 13.73 7.02 -12.26
CA SER A 150 13.48 5.60 -12.48
C SER A 150 13.33 4.80 -11.16
N PRO A 151 12.11 4.34 -10.83
CA PRO A 151 10.82 4.63 -11.50
C PRO A 151 10.40 6.09 -11.30
N TYR A 152 9.64 6.60 -12.25
CA TYR A 152 9.18 7.99 -12.24
C TYR A 152 7.64 8.06 -12.13
N PRO A 153 7.10 8.85 -11.18
CA PRO A 153 7.74 9.74 -10.21
C PRO A 153 8.04 9.07 -8.85
N GLU A 154 7.94 7.75 -8.74
CA GLU A 154 7.91 6.99 -7.49
C GLU A 154 9.18 7.16 -6.65
N GLU A 155 10.37 7.15 -7.29
CA GLU A 155 11.61 7.29 -6.53
C GLU A 155 11.74 8.68 -5.87
N PHE A 156 11.34 9.74 -6.57
CA PHE A 156 11.27 11.08 -5.99
C PHE A 156 10.29 11.11 -4.82
N ASN A 157 9.08 10.58 -5.01
CA ASN A 157 8.04 10.58 -3.99
C ASN A 157 8.52 9.91 -2.69
N ARG A 158 9.13 8.71 -2.78
CA ARG A 158 9.58 7.97 -1.59
C ARG A 158 10.73 8.66 -0.86
N GLN A 159 11.64 9.31 -1.58
CA GLN A 159 12.70 10.10 -0.97
C GLN A 159 12.12 11.35 -0.26
N ALA A 160 11.22 12.08 -0.91
CA ALA A 160 10.58 13.26 -0.33
C ALA A 160 9.75 12.91 0.93
N VAL A 161 8.95 11.85 0.89
CA VAL A 161 8.21 11.35 2.06
C VAL A 161 9.16 10.98 3.20
N SER A 162 10.30 10.35 2.89
CA SER A 162 11.31 10.02 3.89
C SER A 162 11.80 11.26 4.64
N ILE A 163 11.96 12.41 4.00
CA ILE A 163 12.39 13.65 4.67
C ILE A 163 11.38 14.08 5.75
N ILE A 164 10.09 13.97 5.46
CA ILE A 164 8.99 14.45 6.30
C ILE A 164 8.63 13.46 7.41
N SER A 165 8.79 12.16 7.17
CA SER A 165 8.29 11.09 8.03
C SER A 165 8.97 11.09 9.40
N LYS A 166 8.13 11.04 10.46
CA LYS A 166 8.54 10.85 11.84
C LYS A 166 8.78 9.38 12.18
N PHE A 167 7.98 8.47 11.59
CA PHE A 167 8.11 7.02 11.79
C PHE A 167 8.32 6.36 10.44
N ASN A 168 9.30 5.46 10.36
CA ASN A 168 9.68 4.78 9.12
C ASN A 168 9.58 3.27 9.32
N PHE A 169 8.58 2.65 8.72
CA PHE A 169 8.35 1.20 8.78
C PHE A 169 9.00 0.54 7.57
N ALA A 170 10.21 0.06 7.75
CA ALA A 170 11.03 -0.52 6.70
C ALA A 170 10.68 -1.99 6.46
N PRO A 171 10.51 -2.45 5.21
CA PRO A 171 10.19 -3.85 4.93
C PRO A 171 11.37 -4.80 5.14
N THR A 172 12.60 -4.31 5.08
CA THR A 172 13.82 -5.12 5.19
C THR A 172 14.95 -4.36 5.88
N ASP A 173 15.98 -5.10 6.32
CA ASP A 173 17.20 -4.47 6.84
C ASP A 173 17.93 -3.62 5.78
N LEU A 174 17.88 -4.00 4.50
CA LEU A 174 18.43 -3.18 3.43
C LEU A 174 17.72 -1.81 3.35
N SER A 175 16.39 -1.81 3.45
CA SER A 175 15.60 -0.58 3.48
C SER A 175 15.94 0.28 4.69
N LYS A 176 16.13 -0.33 5.87
CA LYS A 176 16.64 0.36 7.06
C LYS A 176 18.03 0.97 6.82
N GLN A 177 18.95 0.23 6.22
CA GLN A 177 20.29 0.74 5.91
C GLN A 177 20.27 1.94 4.96
N ASN A 178 19.36 1.95 3.99
CA ASN A 178 19.19 3.11 3.11
C ASN A 178 18.77 4.36 3.90
N LEU A 179 17.80 4.22 4.80
CA LEU A 179 17.36 5.32 5.66
C LEU A 179 18.47 5.83 6.60
N LEU A 180 19.25 4.92 7.16
CA LEU A 180 20.41 5.29 8.01
C LEU A 180 21.47 6.05 7.23
N LYS A 181 21.77 5.64 5.99
CA LYS A 181 22.71 6.35 5.09
C LYS A 181 22.23 7.77 4.75
N GLU A 182 20.93 8.01 4.75
CA GLU A 182 20.30 9.30 4.53
C GLU A 182 20.20 10.15 5.82
N GLY A 183 20.80 9.67 6.92
CA GLY A 183 20.87 10.41 8.19
C GLY A 183 19.58 10.36 9.02
N LYS A 184 18.69 9.39 8.76
CA LYS A 184 17.52 9.19 9.62
C LYS A 184 17.92 8.69 10.99
N ASP A 185 17.23 9.22 12.02
CA ASP A 185 17.39 8.77 13.39
C ASP A 185 17.06 7.27 13.51
N PRO A 186 18.00 6.43 13.99
CA PRO A 186 17.75 4.99 14.19
C PRO A 186 16.50 4.69 15.02
N ALA A 187 16.17 5.55 15.99
CA ALA A 187 14.99 5.40 16.85
C ALA A 187 13.66 5.62 16.10
N SER A 188 13.71 6.24 14.91
CA SER A 188 12.54 6.45 14.05
C SER A 188 12.30 5.32 13.05
N ILE A 189 13.17 4.30 12.99
CA ILE A 189 13.15 3.25 11.97
C ILE A 189 12.79 1.90 12.59
N TYR A 190 11.73 1.29 12.09
CA TYR A 190 11.22 -0.01 12.54
C TYR A 190 11.24 -0.99 11.36
N VAL A 191 11.93 -2.13 11.49
CA VAL A 191 11.87 -3.20 10.48
C VAL A 191 10.65 -4.06 10.78
N THR A 192 9.63 -3.96 9.93
CA THR A 192 8.31 -4.57 10.16
C THR A 192 7.97 -5.68 9.18
N GLY A 193 8.77 -5.90 8.16
CA GLY A 193 8.42 -6.77 7.04
C GLY A 193 7.51 -6.05 6.02
N ASN A 194 7.07 -6.82 5.01
CA ASN A 194 6.18 -6.31 3.96
C ASN A 194 4.75 -6.76 4.23
N THR A 195 3.83 -5.82 4.38
CA THR A 195 2.41 -6.06 4.66
C THR A 195 1.67 -6.81 3.54
N ALA A 196 2.27 -6.95 2.35
CA ALA A 196 1.76 -7.85 1.31
C ALA A 196 1.71 -9.32 1.78
N ILE A 197 2.63 -9.74 2.67
CA ILE A 197 2.63 -11.09 3.25
C ILE A 197 1.42 -11.26 4.20
N ASP A 198 1.06 -10.21 4.93
CA ASP A 198 -0.12 -10.24 5.79
C ASP A 198 -1.42 -10.27 4.96
N ALA A 199 -1.42 -9.63 3.78
CA ALA A 199 -2.53 -9.72 2.84
C ALA A 199 -2.77 -11.17 2.37
N LEU A 200 -1.71 -11.95 2.13
CA LEU A 200 -1.83 -13.36 1.75
C LEU A 200 -2.55 -14.19 2.83
N LYS A 201 -2.34 -13.91 4.11
CA LYS A 201 -3.03 -14.62 5.21
C LYS A 201 -4.56 -14.45 5.16
N THR A 202 -5.02 -13.33 4.60
CA THR A 202 -6.46 -13.05 4.45
C THR A 202 -7.01 -13.61 3.14
N THR A 203 -6.23 -13.58 2.06
CA THR A 203 -6.70 -13.91 0.71
C THR A 203 -6.52 -15.38 0.35
N VAL A 204 -5.52 -16.06 0.92
CA VAL A 204 -5.32 -17.51 0.69
C VAL A 204 -6.32 -18.30 1.53
N ARG A 205 -7.08 -19.17 0.87
CA ARG A 205 -8.08 -20.06 1.50
C ARG A 205 -7.79 -21.50 1.08
N GLU A 206 -7.73 -22.41 2.03
CA GLU A 206 -7.53 -23.84 1.76
C GLU A 206 -8.68 -24.46 0.94
N THR A 207 -9.88 -23.91 1.08
CA THR A 207 -11.10 -24.38 0.40
C THR A 207 -11.45 -23.55 -0.83
N TYR A 208 -10.51 -22.79 -1.39
CA TYR A 208 -10.77 -21.99 -2.59
C TYR A 208 -10.98 -22.89 -3.81
N THR A 209 -12.12 -22.74 -4.49
CA THR A 209 -12.46 -23.43 -5.72
C THR A 209 -12.70 -22.43 -6.84
N HIS A 210 -12.26 -22.77 -8.03
CA HIS A 210 -12.48 -21.97 -9.23
C HIS A 210 -12.56 -22.93 -10.46
N PRO A 211 -13.43 -22.68 -11.44
CA PRO A 211 -13.53 -23.55 -12.63
C PRO A 211 -12.19 -23.81 -13.34
N GLU A 212 -11.34 -22.81 -13.42
CA GLU A 212 -9.99 -22.93 -14.03
C GLU A 212 -9.07 -23.86 -13.23
N LEU A 213 -9.21 -23.89 -11.90
CA LEU A 213 -8.45 -24.82 -11.06
C LEU A 213 -8.94 -26.26 -11.22
N GLU A 214 -10.25 -26.44 -11.32
CA GLU A 214 -10.84 -27.77 -11.63
C GLU A 214 -10.40 -28.27 -13.00
N TRP A 215 -10.38 -27.38 -14.01
CA TRP A 215 -9.88 -27.69 -15.34
C TRP A 215 -8.39 -28.11 -15.32
N ALA A 216 -7.58 -27.52 -14.44
CA ALA A 216 -6.13 -27.78 -14.34
C ALA A 216 -5.75 -28.89 -13.34
N LYS A 217 -6.68 -29.48 -12.58
CA LYS A 217 -6.39 -30.33 -11.42
C LYS A 217 -5.48 -31.53 -11.65
N ASP A 218 -5.57 -32.14 -12.86
CA ASP A 218 -4.82 -33.32 -13.24
C ASP A 218 -3.53 -33.00 -14.03
N SER A 219 -3.07 -31.75 -13.95
CA SER A 219 -1.91 -31.25 -14.67
C SER A 219 -0.94 -30.48 -13.78
N ARG A 220 0.28 -30.29 -14.23
CA ARG A 220 1.19 -29.32 -13.61
C ARG A 220 0.77 -27.92 -14.06
N LEU A 221 0.32 -27.10 -13.11
CA LEU A 221 -0.17 -25.76 -13.39
C LEU A 221 0.94 -24.71 -13.37
N ILE A 222 1.03 -23.91 -14.45
CA ILE A 222 1.85 -22.69 -14.50
C ILE A 222 0.92 -21.46 -14.39
N MET A 223 1.24 -20.57 -13.46
CA MET A 223 0.62 -19.24 -13.39
C MET A 223 1.51 -18.23 -14.10
N ILE A 224 0.95 -17.56 -15.14
CA ILE A 224 1.67 -16.54 -15.90
C ILE A 224 1.23 -15.16 -15.42
N THR A 225 2.20 -14.26 -15.20
CA THR A 225 1.94 -12.83 -15.01
C THR A 225 2.97 -12.01 -15.80
N ALA A 226 2.50 -11.21 -16.77
CA ALA A 226 3.36 -10.44 -17.67
C ALA A 226 2.61 -9.22 -18.22
N HIS A 227 2.97 -8.02 -17.77
CA HIS A 227 2.29 -6.80 -18.20
C HIS A 227 3.12 -5.52 -18.09
N ARG A 228 4.40 -5.60 -17.74
CA ARG A 228 5.24 -4.41 -17.57
C ARG A 228 5.53 -3.72 -18.89
N ARG A 229 5.44 -2.39 -18.92
CA ARG A 229 5.64 -1.59 -20.14
C ARG A 229 7.03 -1.72 -20.72
N GLU A 230 8.05 -1.81 -19.87
CA GLU A 230 9.45 -1.99 -20.27
C GLU A 230 9.72 -3.33 -20.97
N ASN A 231 8.81 -4.30 -20.82
CA ASN A 231 8.91 -5.62 -21.45
C ASN A 231 8.09 -5.74 -22.75
N LEU A 232 7.35 -4.70 -23.14
CA LEU A 232 6.58 -4.74 -24.40
C LEU A 232 7.51 -4.90 -25.61
N GLY A 233 7.00 -5.54 -26.68
CA GLY A 233 7.75 -5.82 -27.91
C GLY A 233 8.59 -7.09 -27.79
N GLU A 234 9.83 -7.05 -28.27
CA GLU A 234 10.70 -8.25 -28.35
C GLU A 234 10.95 -8.97 -27.03
N PRO A 235 11.18 -8.31 -25.89
CA PRO A 235 11.36 -9.03 -24.62
C PRO A 235 10.15 -9.88 -24.26
N MET A 236 8.93 -9.38 -24.47
CA MET A 236 7.69 -10.10 -24.19
C MET A 236 7.47 -11.25 -25.17
N ARG A 237 7.79 -11.07 -26.47
CA ARG A 237 7.78 -12.13 -27.48
C ARG A 237 8.71 -13.28 -27.10
N HIS A 238 9.93 -12.97 -26.69
CA HIS A 238 10.90 -13.98 -26.23
C HIS A 238 10.38 -14.76 -25.02
N MET A 239 9.75 -14.07 -24.09
CA MET A 239 9.17 -14.71 -22.89
C MET A 239 8.02 -15.67 -23.26
N PHE A 240 7.07 -15.24 -24.07
CA PHE A 240 5.96 -16.10 -24.48
C PHE A 240 6.42 -17.25 -25.39
N LYS A 241 7.42 -17.03 -26.24
CA LYS A 241 8.06 -18.10 -27.02
C LYS A 241 8.71 -19.15 -26.12
N ALA A 242 9.36 -18.74 -25.04
CA ALA A 242 9.93 -19.67 -24.07
C ALA A 242 8.84 -20.45 -23.31
N ILE A 243 7.76 -19.79 -22.91
CA ILE A 243 6.60 -20.44 -22.26
C ILE A 243 5.99 -21.46 -23.22
N ARG A 244 5.74 -21.09 -24.47
CA ARG A 244 5.20 -21.99 -25.49
C ARG A 244 6.08 -23.23 -25.66
N ARG A 245 7.38 -23.06 -25.75
CA ARG A 245 8.33 -24.17 -25.85
C ARG A 245 8.23 -25.12 -24.66
N VAL A 246 8.14 -24.61 -23.44
CA VAL A 246 7.94 -25.43 -22.23
C VAL A 246 6.65 -26.24 -22.32
N MET A 247 5.56 -25.64 -22.79
CA MET A 247 4.28 -26.33 -22.95
C MET A 247 4.33 -27.40 -24.05
N ASP A 248 5.05 -27.15 -25.12
CA ASP A 248 5.24 -28.12 -26.20
C ASP A 248 6.09 -29.33 -25.77
N GLU A 249 7.14 -29.08 -24.97
CA GLU A 249 8.02 -30.12 -24.43
C GLU A 249 7.37 -30.90 -23.27
N HIS A 250 6.32 -30.37 -22.63
CA HIS A 250 5.65 -30.94 -21.46
C HIS A 250 4.12 -31.00 -21.63
N PRO A 251 3.57 -32.06 -22.25
CA PRO A 251 2.13 -32.18 -22.50
C PRO A 251 1.25 -32.24 -21.24
N ASP A 252 1.85 -32.55 -20.08
CA ASP A 252 1.21 -32.59 -18.77
C ASP A 252 1.08 -31.20 -18.10
N VAL A 253 1.57 -30.13 -18.76
CA VAL A 253 1.51 -28.75 -18.25
C VAL A 253 0.27 -28.04 -18.81
N LYS A 254 -0.42 -27.33 -17.94
CA LYS A 254 -1.43 -26.31 -18.26
C LYS A 254 -1.03 -24.96 -17.70
N ALA A 255 -1.48 -23.87 -18.32
CA ALA A 255 -1.15 -22.51 -17.91
C ALA A 255 -2.40 -21.67 -17.70
N ILE A 256 -2.44 -20.88 -16.61
CA ILE A 256 -3.45 -19.85 -16.39
C ILE A 256 -2.76 -18.50 -16.49
N TYR A 257 -3.25 -17.66 -17.39
CA TYR A 257 -2.75 -16.30 -17.58
C TYR A 257 -3.86 -15.27 -17.31
N PRO A 258 -3.94 -14.67 -16.10
CA PRO A 258 -4.78 -13.49 -15.85
C PRO A 258 -4.24 -12.32 -16.65
N ILE A 259 -4.68 -12.24 -17.92
CA ILE A 259 -4.10 -11.32 -18.90
C ILE A 259 -4.50 -9.87 -18.67
N HIS A 260 -3.55 -8.97 -18.75
CA HIS A 260 -3.79 -7.53 -18.66
C HIS A 260 -4.63 -7.01 -19.83
N MET A 261 -5.48 -5.99 -19.56
CA MET A 261 -6.41 -5.44 -20.57
C MET A 261 -5.71 -4.64 -21.67
N ASN A 262 -4.43 -4.32 -21.55
CA ASN A 262 -3.68 -3.58 -22.57
C ASN A 262 -3.66 -4.37 -23.90
N PRO A 263 -4.15 -3.77 -25.02
CA PRO A 263 -4.19 -4.42 -26.32
C PRO A 263 -2.83 -4.94 -26.80
N ALA A 264 -1.75 -4.18 -26.56
CA ALA A 264 -0.40 -4.58 -26.96
C ALA A 264 0.09 -5.86 -26.24
N VAL A 265 -0.32 -6.09 -24.99
CA VAL A 265 -0.03 -7.35 -24.28
C VAL A 265 -0.83 -8.49 -24.86
N ARG A 266 -2.12 -8.25 -25.12
CA ARG A 266 -3.04 -9.27 -25.65
C ARG A 266 -2.64 -9.73 -27.06
N GLU A 267 -2.23 -8.80 -27.92
CA GLU A 267 -1.77 -9.10 -29.28
C GLU A 267 -0.57 -10.06 -29.24
N ILE A 268 0.45 -9.74 -28.44
CA ILE A 268 1.66 -10.58 -28.33
C ILE A 268 1.32 -11.93 -27.67
N ALA A 269 0.47 -11.95 -26.65
CA ALA A 269 0.06 -13.20 -26.02
C ALA A 269 -0.69 -14.10 -26.98
N ASN A 270 -1.63 -13.57 -27.77
CA ASN A 270 -2.38 -14.33 -28.78
C ASN A 270 -1.49 -14.87 -29.90
N GLU A 271 -0.44 -14.14 -30.30
CA GLU A 271 0.51 -14.59 -31.32
C GLU A 271 1.20 -15.92 -30.95
N TYR A 272 1.49 -16.13 -29.65
CA TYR A 272 2.25 -17.29 -29.18
C TYR A 272 1.43 -18.35 -28.46
N LEU A 273 0.33 -17.95 -27.81
CA LEU A 273 -0.43 -18.79 -26.90
C LEU A 273 -1.91 -18.93 -27.32
N GLY A 274 -2.37 -18.15 -28.28
CA GLY A 274 -3.79 -18.06 -28.63
C GLY A 274 -4.40 -19.31 -29.27
N ASP A 275 -3.59 -20.22 -29.77
CA ASP A 275 -3.99 -21.47 -30.43
C ASP A 275 -3.75 -22.71 -29.54
N ASP A 276 -3.40 -22.56 -28.29
CA ASP A 276 -3.20 -23.66 -27.33
C ASP A 276 -4.35 -23.72 -26.34
N ASP A 277 -5.06 -24.83 -26.29
CA ASP A 277 -6.18 -25.06 -25.37
C ASP A 277 -5.73 -25.36 -23.92
N ARG A 278 -4.47 -25.48 -23.71
CA ARG A 278 -3.88 -25.73 -22.40
C ARG A 278 -3.45 -24.44 -21.73
#